data_e90cb2b0ecab390394df3226a19e41c3
#
_entry.id   e90cb2b0ecab390394df3226a19e41c3
#
_cell.length_a   1.000
_cell.length_b   1.000
_cell.length_c   1.000
_cell.angle_alpha   90.00
_cell.angle_beta   90.00
_cell.angle_gamma   90.00
#
_symmetry.space_group_name_H-M   'P 1'
#
loop_
_entity.id
_entity.type
_entity.pdbx_description
1 polymer ?
#
loop_
_entity_poly.entity_id
_entity_poly.type
_entity_poly.pdbx_seq_one_letter_code
_entity_poly.pdbx_strand_id
1 'polypeptide(L)'
;WNSNEYQFVDIDDAYSTGSSIMPQKKNPDIAELVRGKTGRVYGALTSLLTTMKGIPLAYNKDMQEDKELVFDAIDTTKGCLALFTGMLKTMKFNNVRMEESAKHGFTNATDAADYLVNHGVPFRDAHGIVGQLVLYCIEHKKALDDMTMEEFKAISPVFEEDIYDAISMKTCVEMRNTIGAPGKAAMEKVIAIEEAYLVTE
;
A
#
# COMPACT_ATOMS: atom_id res chain seq x y z
N TRP A 1 0.32 -9.21 3.03
CA TRP A 1 1.06 -9.53 1.80
C TRP A 1 1.81 -10.87 1.89
N ASN A 2 2.16 -11.32 3.10
CA ASN A 2 2.86 -12.60 3.34
C ASN A 2 1.92 -13.80 3.53
N SER A 3 0.59 -13.63 3.48
CA SER A 3 -0.35 -14.73 3.60
C SER A 3 -0.32 -15.66 2.38
N ASN A 4 -0.77 -16.89 2.55
CA ASN A 4 -0.81 -17.88 1.47
C ASN A 4 -1.71 -17.46 0.29
N GLU A 5 -2.71 -16.62 0.56
CA GLU A 5 -3.64 -16.12 -0.46
C GLU A 5 -2.96 -15.09 -1.35
N TYR A 6 -2.15 -14.20 -0.78
CA TYR A 6 -1.49 -13.12 -1.51
C TYR A 6 -0.11 -13.51 -2.02
N GLN A 7 0.78 -13.97 -1.15
CA GLN A 7 2.16 -14.33 -1.49
C GLN A 7 2.93 -13.21 -2.23
N PHE A 8 2.66 -11.96 -1.88
CA PHE A 8 3.29 -10.80 -2.49
C PHE A 8 4.70 -10.55 -1.97
N VAL A 9 4.95 -10.95 -0.72
CA VAL A 9 6.27 -10.86 -0.09
C VAL A 9 6.63 -12.17 0.59
N ASP A 10 7.92 -12.48 0.60
CA ASP A 10 8.50 -13.54 1.40
C ASP A 10 9.46 -12.91 2.42
N ILE A 11 9.18 -13.13 3.70
CA ILE A 11 9.98 -12.63 4.82
C ILE A 11 11.02 -13.69 5.15
N ASP A 12 12.28 -13.27 5.36
CA ASP A 12 13.36 -14.15 5.74
C ASP A 12 13.06 -14.91 7.04
N ASP A 13 13.53 -16.15 7.15
CA ASP A 13 13.31 -17.01 8.32
C ASP A 13 13.87 -16.41 9.62
N ALA A 14 14.91 -15.56 9.55
CA ALA A 14 15.43 -14.84 10.68
C ALA A 14 14.43 -13.84 11.31
N TYR A 15 13.39 -13.44 10.57
CA TYR A 15 12.36 -12.48 10.98
C TYR A 15 10.95 -13.05 11.01
N SER A 16 10.85 -14.38 10.95
CA SER A 16 9.58 -15.11 10.97
C SER A 16 9.69 -16.33 11.87
N THR A 17 8.56 -16.86 12.32
CA THR A 17 8.53 -18.13 13.07
C THR A 17 7.69 -19.15 12.37
N GLY A 18 8.09 -20.43 12.49
CA GLY A 18 7.30 -21.57 12.11
C GLY A 18 6.24 -21.90 13.17
N SER A 19 5.40 -22.87 12.85
CA SER A 19 4.47 -23.47 13.81
C SER A 19 5.00 -24.81 14.30
N SER A 20 4.88 -25.10 15.59
CA SER A 20 5.22 -26.40 16.17
C SER A 20 4.27 -27.54 15.68
N ILE A 21 3.10 -27.16 15.17
CA ILE A 21 2.05 -28.12 14.73
C ILE A 21 2.00 -28.18 13.20
N MET A 22 2.24 -27.07 12.51
CA MET A 22 2.14 -26.96 11.06
C MET A 22 3.51 -26.58 10.47
N PRO A 23 4.33 -27.55 10.04
CA PRO A 23 5.70 -27.27 9.56
C PRO A 23 5.79 -26.32 8.37
N GLN A 24 4.72 -26.26 7.57
CA GLN A 24 4.64 -25.38 6.39
C GLN A 24 4.27 -23.93 6.72
N LYS A 25 3.84 -23.65 7.98
CA LYS A 25 3.38 -22.32 8.37
C LYS A 25 4.55 -21.41 8.72
N LYS A 26 4.59 -20.25 8.10
CA LYS A 26 5.55 -19.19 8.36
C LYS A 26 4.79 -17.92 8.77
N ASN A 27 5.05 -17.43 9.98
CA ASN A 27 4.35 -16.28 10.53
C ASN A 27 5.24 -15.03 10.43
N PRO A 28 4.71 -13.87 10.03
CA PRO A 28 5.45 -12.61 9.94
C PRO A 28 5.57 -11.91 11.30
N ASP A 29 6.19 -12.60 12.29
CA ASP A 29 6.18 -12.21 13.70
C ASP A 29 6.72 -10.81 13.94
N ILE A 30 7.83 -10.43 13.28
CA ILE A 30 8.40 -9.09 13.47
C ILE A 30 7.42 -8.01 13.03
N ALA A 31 6.77 -8.17 11.89
CA ALA A 31 5.76 -7.21 11.42
C ALA A 31 4.57 -7.13 12.40
N GLU A 32 4.11 -8.27 12.91
CA GLU A 32 3.00 -8.34 13.87
C GLU A 32 3.37 -7.73 15.22
N LEU A 33 4.57 -8.04 15.75
CA LEU A 33 5.03 -7.51 17.03
C LEU A 33 5.30 -6.00 16.96
N VAL A 34 5.87 -5.49 15.88
CA VAL A 34 6.04 -4.03 15.67
C VAL A 34 4.67 -3.34 15.66
N ARG A 35 3.70 -3.88 14.93
CA ARG A 35 2.32 -3.38 14.95
C ARG A 35 1.73 -3.40 16.36
N GLY A 36 1.90 -4.48 17.12
CA GLY A 36 1.42 -4.60 18.49
C GLY A 36 2.08 -3.62 19.47
N LYS A 37 3.39 -3.39 19.31
CA LYS A 37 4.16 -2.49 20.19
C LYS A 37 3.80 -1.00 20.01
N THR A 38 3.11 -0.61 18.93
CA THR A 38 2.58 0.75 18.79
C THR A 38 1.62 1.10 19.94
N GLY A 39 0.80 0.13 20.39
CA GLY A 39 -0.08 0.31 21.54
C GLY A 39 0.66 0.63 22.83
N ARG A 40 1.85 0.05 23.05
CA ARG A 40 2.71 0.36 24.21
C ARG A 40 3.21 1.81 24.16
N VAL A 41 3.67 2.27 23.00
CA VAL A 41 4.16 3.64 22.83
C VAL A 41 3.03 4.66 22.97
N TYR A 42 1.85 4.40 22.40
CA TYR A 42 0.68 5.25 22.59
C TYR A 42 0.20 5.27 24.04
N GLY A 43 0.28 4.14 24.74
CA GLY A 43 0.02 4.06 26.18
C GLY A 43 0.94 4.97 26.98
N ALA A 44 2.25 4.96 26.69
CA ALA A 44 3.22 5.83 27.33
C ALA A 44 2.92 7.31 27.08
N LEU A 45 2.57 7.69 25.85
CA LEU A 45 2.15 9.07 25.52
C LEU A 45 0.90 9.48 26.29
N THR A 46 -0.13 8.63 26.31
CA THR A 46 -1.39 8.92 27.04
C THR A 46 -1.13 9.07 28.53
N SER A 47 -0.29 8.21 29.11
CA SER A 47 0.09 8.28 30.52
C SER A 47 0.83 9.59 30.84
N LEU A 48 1.76 10.01 30.01
CA LEU A 48 2.48 11.27 30.20
C LEU A 48 1.55 12.49 30.10
N LEU A 49 0.67 12.52 29.12
CA LEU A 49 -0.34 13.58 28.98
C LEU A 49 -1.27 13.63 30.19
N THR A 50 -1.63 12.48 30.75
CA THR A 50 -2.46 12.39 31.97
C THR A 50 -1.71 12.91 33.20
N THR A 51 -0.43 12.57 33.35
CA THR A 51 0.44 13.11 34.41
C THR A 51 0.53 14.61 34.36
N MET A 52 0.63 15.19 33.17
CA MET A 52 0.72 16.64 32.97
C MET A 52 -0.61 17.39 33.17
N LYS A 53 -1.73 16.68 33.19
CA LYS A 53 -3.06 17.29 33.27
C LYS A 53 -3.29 17.93 34.63
N GLY A 54 -3.55 19.24 34.66
CA GLY A 54 -3.93 19.98 35.87
C GLY A 54 -2.81 20.20 36.87
N ILE A 55 -1.55 20.11 36.46
CA ILE A 55 -0.38 20.38 37.31
C ILE A 55 -0.35 21.86 37.73
N PRO A 56 -0.17 22.18 39.04
CA PRO A 56 -0.05 23.55 39.50
C PRO A 56 1.33 24.19 39.14
N LEU A 57 1.48 25.49 39.39
CA LEU A 57 2.61 26.27 38.90
C LEU A 57 4.01 25.93 39.50
N ALA A 58 4.12 25.21 40.59
CA ALA A 58 5.45 24.98 41.19
C ALA A 58 5.56 23.63 41.87
N TYR A 59 6.82 23.09 41.85
CA TYR A 59 7.26 21.85 42.48
C TYR A 59 6.35 20.65 42.23
N ASN A 60 6.28 20.29 40.94
CA ASN A 60 5.47 19.15 40.50
C ASN A 60 6.30 17.86 40.52
N LYS A 61 6.26 17.14 41.62
CA LYS A 61 6.95 15.84 41.76
C LYS A 61 6.27 14.76 40.88
N ASP A 62 5.05 14.99 40.48
CA ASP A 62 4.31 14.23 39.47
C ASP A 62 5.14 13.98 38.23
N MET A 63 5.97 14.94 37.82
CA MET A 63 6.85 14.85 36.64
C MET A 63 7.99 13.82 36.79
N GLN A 64 8.15 13.17 37.93
CA GLN A 64 9.08 12.05 38.05
C GLN A 64 8.60 10.79 37.30
N GLU A 65 7.29 10.69 37.03
CA GLU A 65 6.70 9.61 36.24
C GLU A 65 7.04 9.69 34.74
N ASP A 66 7.66 10.77 34.27
CA ASP A 66 8.03 10.96 32.86
C ASP A 66 9.08 9.95 32.38
N LYS A 67 10.06 9.63 33.24
CA LYS A 67 11.28 8.93 32.84
C LYS A 67 11.04 7.49 32.42
N GLU A 68 10.29 6.73 33.20
CA GLU A 68 10.01 5.33 32.90
C GLU A 68 9.21 5.22 31.57
N LEU A 69 8.21 6.07 31.41
CA LEU A 69 7.38 6.10 30.21
C LEU A 69 8.17 6.46 28.96
N VAL A 70 9.01 7.52 29.04
CA VAL A 70 9.79 8.02 27.90
C VAL A 70 10.89 7.03 27.54
N PHE A 71 11.64 6.52 28.51
CA PHE A 71 12.74 5.59 28.26
C PHE A 71 12.22 4.27 27.68
N ASP A 72 11.13 3.74 28.22
CA ASP A 72 10.49 2.54 27.67
C ASP A 72 10.00 2.74 26.25
N ALA A 73 9.39 3.89 25.93
CA ALA A 73 8.94 4.22 24.58
C ALA A 73 10.12 4.34 23.61
N ILE A 74 11.23 4.98 24.02
CA ILE A 74 12.44 5.12 23.21
C ILE A 74 13.06 3.75 22.93
N ASP A 75 13.27 2.94 23.96
CA ASP A 75 13.91 1.62 23.81
C ASP A 75 13.03 0.68 22.97
N THR A 76 11.72 0.70 23.19
CA THR A 76 10.76 -0.05 22.38
C THR A 76 10.82 0.38 20.90
N THR A 77 10.85 1.68 20.63
CA THR A 77 10.92 2.21 19.27
C THR A 77 12.23 1.86 18.58
N LYS A 78 13.38 2.03 19.27
CA LYS A 78 14.70 1.65 18.75
C LYS A 78 14.77 0.17 18.40
N GLY A 79 14.28 -0.70 19.28
CA GLY A 79 14.24 -2.14 19.04
C GLY A 79 13.35 -2.50 17.83
N CYS A 80 12.19 -1.87 17.73
CA CYS A 80 11.29 -2.04 16.57
C CYS A 80 11.96 -1.60 15.26
N LEU A 81 12.58 -0.44 15.23
CA LEU A 81 13.27 0.08 14.04
C LEU A 81 14.43 -0.82 13.61
N ALA A 82 15.24 -1.31 14.53
CA ALA A 82 16.35 -2.21 14.22
C ALA A 82 15.87 -3.51 13.56
N LEU A 83 14.88 -4.18 14.17
CA LEU A 83 14.33 -5.44 13.66
C LEU A 83 13.58 -5.24 12.33
N PHE A 84 12.78 -4.17 12.23
CA PHE A 84 12.03 -3.87 11.02
C PHE A 84 12.97 -3.55 9.85
N THR A 85 14.04 -2.81 10.10
CA THR A 85 15.08 -2.52 9.10
C THR A 85 15.74 -3.80 8.60
N GLY A 86 16.10 -4.72 9.49
CA GLY A 86 16.65 -6.02 9.12
C GLY A 86 15.69 -6.85 8.28
N MET A 87 14.43 -6.90 8.67
CA MET A 87 13.37 -7.58 7.92
C MET A 87 13.22 -7.00 6.51
N LEU A 88 13.14 -5.68 6.36
CA LEU A 88 13.00 -5.04 5.05
C LEU A 88 14.20 -5.29 4.13
N LYS A 89 15.43 -5.32 4.68
CA LYS A 89 16.65 -5.58 3.89
C LYS A 89 16.71 -6.98 3.28
N THR A 90 16.04 -7.95 3.89
CA THR A 90 16.06 -9.35 3.46
C THR A 90 14.77 -9.80 2.79
N MET A 91 13.71 -9.00 2.88
CA MET A 91 12.41 -9.31 2.31
C MET A 91 12.47 -9.38 0.77
N LYS A 92 11.82 -10.38 0.21
CA LYS A 92 11.72 -10.57 -1.24
C LYS A 92 10.33 -10.22 -1.73
N PHE A 93 10.25 -9.51 -2.85
CA PHE A 93 8.99 -9.16 -3.50
C PHE A 93 8.71 -10.11 -4.66
N ASN A 94 7.50 -10.66 -4.71
CA ASN A 94 7.03 -11.48 -5.81
C ASN A 94 6.30 -10.59 -6.83
N ASN A 95 7.06 -9.87 -7.63
CA ASN A 95 6.53 -8.90 -8.59
C ASN A 95 5.57 -9.55 -9.60
N VAL A 96 5.85 -10.77 -10.04
CA VAL A 96 4.98 -11.50 -10.98
C VAL A 96 3.60 -11.74 -10.36
N ARG A 97 3.58 -12.25 -9.12
CA ARG A 97 2.32 -12.50 -8.43
C ARG A 97 1.54 -11.22 -8.14
N MET A 98 2.25 -10.14 -7.80
CA MET A 98 1.63 -8.80 -7.58
C MET A 98 1.00 -8.28 -8.87
N GLU A 99 1.71 -8.37 -10.00
CA GLU A 99 1.21 -7.96 -11.31
C GLU A 99 0.00 -8.78 -11.75
N GLU A 100 0.07 -10.12 -11.66
CA GLU A 100 -1.05 -11.00 -11.97
C GLU A 100 -2.29 -10.67 -11.11
N SER A 101 -2.10 -10.44 -9.82
CA SER A 101 -3.19 -10.07 -8.92
C SER A 101 -3.82 -8.73 -9.27
N ALA A 102 -3.05 -7.78 -9.80
CA ALA A 102 -3.56 -6.47 -10.23
C ALA A 102 -4.47 -6.55 -11.46
N LYS A 103 -4.24 -7.54 -12.33
CA LYS A 103 -5.07 -7.77 -13.54
C LYS A 103 -6.49 -8.25 -13.22
N HIS A 104 -6.69 -8.84 -12.03
CA HIS A 104 -8.00 -9.32 -11.61
C HIS A 104 -8.76 -8.25 -10.82
N GLY A 105 -10.06 -8.12 -11.08
CA GLY A 105 -10.94 -7.21 -10.35
C GLY A 105 -11.15 -5.84 -11.01
N PHE A 106 -10.85 -5.72 -12.30
CA PHE A 106 -11.13 -4.52 -13.10
C PHE A 106 -10.52 -3.23 -12.53
N THR A 107 -9.29 -3.32 -12.00
CA THR A 107 -8.58 -2.18 -11.39
C THR A 107 -8.32 -1.06 -12.40
N ASN A 108 -8.28 -1.38 -13.69
CA ASN A 108 -8.12 -0.47 -14.82
C ASN A 108 -9.46 0.11 -15.38
N ALA A 109 -10.60 -0.22 -14.78
CA ALA A 109 -11.90 0.30 -15.23
C ALA A 109 -11.99 1.83 -15.12
N THR A 110 -11.35 2.43 -14.10
CA THR A 110 -11.29 3.89 -13.97
C THR A 110 -10.50 4.53 -15.13
N ASP A 111 -9.40 3.89 -15.53
CA ASP A 111 -8.58 4.37 -16.65
C ASP A 111 -9.32 4.27 -17.98
N ALA A 112 -10.18 3.26 -18.15
CA ALA A 112 -11.10 3.18 -19.29
C ALA A 112 -12.16 4.33 -19.27
N ALA A 113 -12.62 4.73 -18.10
CA ALA A 113 -13.53 5.89 -17.99
C ALA A 113 -12.79 7.21 -18.30
N ASP A 114 -11.57 7.38 -17.79
CA ASP A 114 -10.73 8.54 -18.10
C ASP A 114 -10.39 8.62 -19.59
N TYR A 115 -10.15 7.47 -20.24
CA TYR A 115 -9.99 7.40 -21.70
C TYR A 115 -11.19 7.99 -22.43
N LEU A 116 -12.41 7.57 -22.12
CA LEU A 116 -13.63 8.09 -22.72
C LEU A 116 -13.81 9.59 -22.46
N VAL A 117 -13.49 10.05 -21.25
CA VAL A 117 -13.56 11.49 -20.93
C VAL A 117 -12.59 12.30 -21.79
N ASN A 118 -11.38 11.79 -21.99
CA ASN A 118 -10.36 12.42 -22.86
C ASN A 118 -10.81 12.44 -24.34
N HIS A 119 -11.71 11.54 -24.73
CA HIS A 119 -12.36 11.50 -26.06
C HIS A 119 -13.70 12.26 -26.12
N GLY A 120 -13.96 13.11 -25.12
CA GLY A 120 -15.10 14.04 -25.11
C GLY A 120 -16.40 13.47 -24.57
N VAL A 121 -16.40 12.27 -23.99
CA VAL A 121 -17.58 11.71 -23.32
C VAL A 121 -17.71 12.33 -21.91
N PRO A 122 -18.87 12.86 -21.52
CA PRO A 122 -19.05 13.35 -20.14
C PRO A 122 -18.80 12.23 -19.12
N PHE A 123 -18.14 12.56 -18.00
CA PHE A 123 -17.72 11.58 -16.99
C PHE A 123 -18.85 10.64 -16.54
N ARG A 124 -20.06 11.17 -16.37
CA ARG A 124 -21.22 10.37 -15.94
C ARG A 124 -21.59 9.29 -16.97
N ASP A 125 -21.52 9.65 -18.25
CA ASP A 125 -21.81 8.72 -19.32
C ASP A 125 -20.68 7.72 -19.51
N ALA A 126 -19.42 8.17 -19.44
CA ALA A 126 -18.23 7.32 -19.44
C ALA A 126 -18.29 6.25 -18.34
N HIS A 127 -18.65 6.64 -17.12
CA HIS A 127 -18.85 5.70 -16.00
C HIS A 127 -19.93 4.66 -16.30
N GLY A 128 -21.04 5.07 -16.91
CA GLY A 128 -22.12 4.16 -17.34
C GLY A 128 -21.65 3.16 -18.41
N ILE A 129 -20.90 3.63 -19.41
CA ILE A 129 -20.33 2.79 -20.48
C ILE A 129 -19.35 1.78 -19.88
N VAL A 130 -18.44 2.21 -19.01
CA VAL A 130 -17.49 1.30 -18.37
C VAL A 130 -18.17 0.29 -17.44
N GLY A 131 -19.27 0.69 -16.78
CA GLY A 131 -20.11 -0.26 -16.04
C GLY A 131 -20.64 -1.39 -16.92
N GLN A 132 -21.04 -1.09 -18.17
CA GLN A 132 -21.45 -2.10 -19.13
C GLN A 132 -20.30 -2.99 -19.60
N LEU A 133 -19.09 -2.42 -19.81
CA LEU A 133 -17.87 -3.20 -20.12
C LEU A 133 -17.57 -4.21 -19.02
N VAL A 134 -17.57 -3.76 -17.76
CA VAL A 134 -17.28 -4.62 -16.60
C VAL A 134 -18.33 -5.73 -16.49
N LEU A 135 -19.62 -5.41 -16.66
CA LEU A 135 -20.68 -6.41 -16.62
C LEU A 135 -20.50 -7.45 -17.74
N TYR A 136 -20.24 -6.99 -18.95
CA TYR A 136 -19.94 -7.86 -20.09
C TYR A 136 -18.76 -8.81 -19.80
N CYS A 137 -17.66 -8.27 -19.24
CA CYS A 137 -16.49 -9.05 -18.89
C CYS A 137 -16.80 -10.11 -17.83
N ILE A 138 -17.59 -9.76 -16.80
CA ILE A 138 -18.02 -10.71 -15.76
C ILE A 138 -18.82 -11.86 -16.38
N GLU A 139 -19.78 -11.56 -17.24
CA GLU A 139 -20.63 -12.56 -17.89
C GLU A 139 -19.82 -13.52 -18.80
N HIS A 140 -18.80 -12.98 -19.46
CA HIS A 140 -17.95 -13.75 -20.39
C HIS A 140 -16.66 -14.28 -19.74
N LYS A 141 -16.44 -14.06 -18.43
CA LYS A 141 -15.28 -14.51 -17.65
C LYS A 141 -13.93 -14.07 -18.25
N LYS A 142 -13.84 -12.83 -18.66
CA LYS A 142 -12.64 -12.19 -19.22
C LYS A 142 -12.27 -10.90 -18.48
N ALA A 143 -11.04 -10.45 -18.61
CA ALA A 143 -10.61 -9.13 -18.17
C ALA A 143 -10.91 -8.07 -19.26
N LEU A 144 -10.79 -6.78 -18.90
CA LEU A 144 -10.96 -5.70 -19.90
C LEU A 144 -9.90 -5.81 -21.02
N ASP A 145 -8.69 -6.20 -20.67
CA ASP A 145 -7.55 -6.36 -21.59
C ASP A 145 -7.78 -7.50 -22.61
N ASP A 146 -8.69 -8.43 -22.32
CA ASP A 146 -9.02 -9.59 -23.18
C ASP A 146 -10.16 -9.28 -24.16
N MET A 147 -10.78 -8.10 -24.08
CA MET A 147 -11.85 -7.70 -25.00
C MET A 147 -11.29 -7.41 -26.39
N THR A 148 -12.04 -7.81 -27.43
CA THR A 148 -11.70 -7.43 -28.79
C THR A 148 -12.23 -6.02 -29.11
N MET A 149 -11.69 -5.38 -30.16
CA MET A 149 -12.15 -4.06 -30.58
C MET A 149 -13.64 -4.06 -31.01
N GLU A 150 -14.12 -5.15 -31.59
CA GLU A 150 -15.53 -5.32 -31.92
C GLU A 150 -16.41 -5.31 -30.67
N GLU A 151 -15.96 -5.95 -29.59
CA GLU A 151 -16.68 -5.98 -28.32
C GLU A 151 -16.69 -4.58 -27.66
N PHE A 152 -15.56 -3.86 -27.66
CA PHE A 152 -15.50 -2.48 -27.20
C PHE A 152 -16.45 -1.59 -28.00
N LYS A 153 -16.38 -1.64 -29.34
CA LYS A 153 -17.19 -0.81 -30.23
C LYS A 153 -18.69 -1.17 -30.19
N ALA A 154 -19.03 -2.40 -29.84
CA ALA A 154 -20.44 -2.79 -29.66
C ALA A 154 -21.06 -2.09 -28.42
N ILE A 155 -20.27 -1.72 -27.42
CA ILE A 155 -20.73 -0.99 -26.23
C ILE A 155 -20.64 0.52 -26.44
N SER A 156 -19.56 1.01 -27.03
CA SER A 156 -19.41 2.42 -27.42
C SER A 156 -18.54 2.58 -28.67
N PRO A 157 -18.99 3.31 -29.68
CA PRO A 157 -18.22 3.53 -30.91
C PRO A 157 -17.00 4.47 -30.70
N VAL A 158 -16.87 5.09 -29.52
CA VAL A 158 -15.77 6.00 -29.17
C VAL A 158 -14.45 5.25 -28.94
N PHE A 159 -14.50 3.97 -28.62
CA PHE A 159 -13.28 3.18 -28.41
C PHE A 159 -12.51 2.98 -29.71
N GLU A 160 -11.19 3.21 -29.65
CA GLU A 160 -10.23 2.96 -30.71
C GLU A 160 -9.09 2.07 -30.21
N GLU A 161 -8.17 1.66 -31.11
CA GLU A 161 -7.08 0.72 -30.79
C GLU A 161 -6.18 1.17 -29.62
N ASP A 162 -6.07 2.47 -29.37
CA ASP A 162 -5.27 3.04 -28.28
C ASP A 162 -5.84 2.81 -26.87
N ILE A 163 -7.09 2.28 -26.78
CA ILE A 163 -7.65 1.84 -25.50
C ILE A 163 -6.78 0.78 -24.83
N TYR A 164 -6.20 -0.14 -25.58
CA TYR A 164 -5.36 -1.19 -25.00
C TYR A 164 -4.13 -0.63 -24.29
N ASP A 165 -3.51 0.41 -24.85
CA ASP A 165 -2.42 1.11 -24.18
C ASP A 165 -2.91 1.86 -22.95
N ALA A 166 -4.06 2.52 -23.04
CA ALA A 166 -4.62 3.32 -21.96
C ALA A 166 -4.97 2.49 -20.71
N ILE A 167 -5.52 1.28 -20.91
CA ILE A 167 -5.93 0.37 -19.82
C ILE A 167 -4.85 -0.63 -19.42
N SER A 168 -3.67 -0.60 -20.05
CA SER A 168 -2.58 -1.49 -19.63
C SER A 168 -2.17 -1.19 -18.19
N MET A 169 -1.93 -2.22 -17.37
CA MET A 169 -1.53 -2.05 -15.97
C MET A 169 -0.29 -1.14 -15.83
N LYS A 170 0.63 -1.23 -16.78
CA LYS A 170 1.81 -0.36 -16.81
C LYS A 170 1.42 1.10 -16.99
N THR A 171 0.64 1.43 -17.98
CA THR A 171 0.17 2.80 -18.25
C THR A 171 -0.65 3.34 -17.09
N CYS A 172 -1.56 2.54 -16.54
CA CYS A 172 -2.38 2.91 -15.39
C CYS A 172 -1.51 3.35 -14.18
N VAL A 173 -0.39 2.67 -13.92
CA VAL A 173 0.53 3.04 -12.85
C VAL A 173 1.38 4.27 -13.24
N GLU A 174 1.96 4.28 -14.45
CA GLU A 174 2.84 5.35 -14.92
C GLU A 174 2.14 6.71 -15.04
N MET A 175 0.84 6.73 -15.29
CA MET A 175 0.05 7.97 -15.33
C MET A 175 -0.21 8.59 -13.97
N ARG A 176 0.05 7.91 -12.86
CA ARG A 176 -0.11 8.42 -11.50
C ARG A 176 1.13 9.20 -11.08
N ASN A 177 1.22 10.48 -11.48
CA ASN A 177 2.43 11.33 -11.38
C ASN A 177 2.40 12.42 -10.31
N THR A 178 1.39 12.46 -9.44
CA THR A 178 1.37 13.35 -8.28
C THR A 178 2.39 12.90 -7.23
N ILE A 179 2.91 13.81 -6.40
CA ILE A 179 3.87 13.45 -5.34
C ILE A 179 3.28 12.37 -4.43
N GLY A 180 4.03 11.29 -4.24
CA GLY A 180 3.58 10.13 -3.46
C GLY A 180 2.76 9.09 -4.24
N ALA A 181 2.46 9.34 -5.51
CA ALA A 181 1.81 8.36 -6.38
C ALA A 181 2.81 7.30 -6.90
N PRO A 182 2.34 6.12 -7.33
CA PRO A 182 3.20 4.99 -7.69
C PRO A 182 3.88 5.11 -9.06
N GLY A 183 3.56 6.10 -9.88
CA GLY A 183 4.20 6.29 -11.18
C GLY A 183 5.71 6.51 -11.05
N LYS A 184 6.49 5.94 -11.96
CA LYS A 184 7.95 5.96 -11.89
C LYS A 184 8.51 7.37 -11.69
N ALA A 185 8.05 8.34 -12.47
CA ALA A 185 8.51 9.72 -12.38
C ALA A 185 8.18 10.39 -11.03
N ALA A 186 7.05 10.04 -10.41
CA ALA A 186 6.70 10.51 -9.08
C ALA A 186 7.56 9.86 -7.99
N MET A 187 7.79 8.54 -8.10
CA MET A 187 8.62 7.79 -7.15
C MET A 187 10.09 8.23 -7.21
N GLU A 188 10.65 8.46 -8.39
CA GLU A 188 12.02 8.97 -8.53
C GLU A 188 12.21 10.33 -7.84
N LYS A 189 11.20 11.22 -7.90
CA LYS A 189 11.22 12.50 -7.19
C LYS A 189 11.19 12.31 -5.66
N VAL A 190 10.34 11.40 -5.16
CA VAL A 190 10.27 11.11 -3.73
C VAL A 190 11.58 10.50 -3.23
N ILE A 191 12.14 9.53 -3.97
CA ILE A 191 13.41 8.90 -3.62
C ILE A 191 14.53 9.96 -3.55
N ALA A 192 14.62 10.84 -4.54
CA ALA A 192 15.63 11.91 -4.55
C ALA A 192 15.49 12.88 -3.36
N ILE A 193 14.27 13.19 -2.93
CA ILE A 193 14.01 14.03 -1.75
C ILE A 193 14.50 13.32 -0.48
N GLU A 194 14.17 12.04 -0.30
CA GLU A 194 14.56 11.26 0.86
C GLU A 194 16.08 11.01 0.92
N GLU A 195 16.71 10.72 -0.22
CA GLU A 195 18.17 10.59 -0.30
C GLU A 195 18.89 11.89 0.07
N ALA A 196 18.39 13.04 -0.39
CA ALA A 196 18.95 14.33 -0.02
C ALA A 196 18.81 14.62 1.48
N TYR A 197 17.69 14.23 2.09
CA TYR A 197 17.48 14.34 3.54
C TYR A 197 18.48 13.51 4.33
N LEU A 198 18.71 12.25 3.92
CA LEU A 198 19.64 11.35 4.62
C LEU A 198 21.12 11.79 4.56
N VAL A 199 21.50 12.62 3.57
CA VAL A 199 22.88 13.14 3.44
C VAL A 199 23.12 14.38 4.31
N THR A 200 22.05 15.05 4.78
CA THR A 200 22.15 16.29 5.56
C THR A 200 22.24 16.05 7.08
N GLU A 201 22.16 14.83 7.55
CA GLU A 201 22.44 14.41 8.94
C GLU A 201 23.86 13.79 9.07
#